data_4c7bb9354fb30076a5d9a3905297801a
#
_entry.id   4c7bb9354fb30076a5d9a3905297801a
#
_cell.length_a   1.000
_cell.length_b   1.000
_cell.length_c   1.000
_cell.angle_alpha   90.00
_cell.angle_beta   90.00
_cell.angle_gamma   90.00
#
_symmetry.space_group_name_H-M   'P 1'
#
loop_
_entity.id
_entity.type
_entity.pdbx_description
1 polymer ?
#
loop_
_entity_poly.entity_id
_entity_poly.type
_entity_poly.pdbx_seq_one_letter_code
_entity_poly.pdbx_strand_id
1 'polypeptide(L)'
;MEKRKIVFYLTIGMILILHLTACANRSSELPAPDSTVFGYEGETKIIFDGVCAKYNDKKEKNQVLLPIVQVLGTYEEGNITKIVSCVSLTEMSLEEGNLTIAGTNIFPMVTEIKYENEEYEVINLNSAETVLANGSASFPEVFLLICGPLEDVKQDIENRTFALPEMEKKKIREREYIEWSNVNVSTVNGDINYDEYFRLAD
;
A
#
# COMPACT_ATOMS: atom_id res chain seq x y z
N MET A 1 6.40 -54.18 30.97
CA MET A 1 5.43 -53.75 29.93
C MET A 1 4.83 -52.35 30.20
N GLU A 2 4.64 -51.93 31.43
CA GLU A 2 4.07 -50.63 31.78
C GLU A 2 4.93 -49.42 31.41
N LYS A 3 6.25 -49.46 31.65
CA LYS A 3 7.14 -48.32 31.33
C LYS A 3 7.13 -47.92 29.85
N ARG A 4 6.94 -48.86 28.92
CA ARG A 4 6.84 -48.56 27.48
C ARG A 4 5.52 -47.86 27.10
N LYS A 5 4.43 -48.16 27.80
CA LYS A 5 3.14 -47.51 27.59
C LYS A 5 3.17 -46.07 28.07
N ILE A 6 3.80 -45.79 29.22
CA ILE A 6 3.93 -44.44 29.77
C ILE A 6 4.75 -43.52 28.86
N VAL A 7 5.87 -44.01 28.30
CA VAL A 7 6.69 -43.25 27.34
C VAL A 7 5.91 -42.95 26.06
N PHE A 8 5.11 -43.90 25.57
CA PHE A 8 4.30 -43.73 24.37
C PHE A 8 3.19 -42.67 24.55
N TYR A 9 2.51 -42.63 25.70
CA TYR A 9 1.51 -41.61 25.98
C TYR A 9 2.11 -40.22 26.23
N LEU A 10 3.32 -40.14 26.81
CA LEU A 10 4.05 -38.89 26.98
C LEU A 10 4.50 -38.31 25.63
N THR A 11 4.97 -39.15 24.70
CA THR A 11 5.34 -38.68 23.35
C THR A 11 4.15 -38.22 22.53
N ILE A 12 3.02 -38.92 22.57
CA ILE A 12 1.79 -38.50 21.89
C ILE A 12 1.26 -37.19 22.50
N GLY A 13 1.26 -37.07 23.83
CA GLY A 13 0.86 -35.85 24.52
C GLY A 13 1.75 -34.66 24.15
N MET A 14 3.04 -34.83 24.02
CA MET A 14 4.00 -33.82 23.65
C MET A 14 3.84 -33.39 22.17
N ILE A 15 3.55 -34.30 21.27
CA ILE A 15 3.26 -34.03 19.85
C ILE A 15 1.93 -33.27 19.71
N LEU A 16 0.89 -33.64 20.48
CA LEU A 16 -0.39 -32.93 20.49
C LEU A 16 -0.25 -31.51 21.02
N ILE A 17 0.55 -31.29 22.07
CA ILE A 17 0.81 -29.93 22.61
C ILE A 17 1.59 -29.09 21.59
N LEU A 18 2.57 -29.69 20.89
CA LEU A 18 3.32 -28.99 19.84
C LEU A 18 2.42 -28.59 18.65
N HIS A 19 1.44 -29.40 18.28
CA HIS A 19 0.48 -29.04 17.25
C HIS A 19 -0.54 -27.98 17.70
N LEU A 20 -0.92 -27.96 18.96
CA LEU A 20 -1.82 -26.95 19.51
C LEU A 20 -1.14 -25.59 19.67
N THR A 21 0.16 -25.55 19.95
CA THR A 21 0.91 -24.28 20.03
C THR A 21 1.27 -23.71 18.65
N ALA A 22 1.38 -24.55 17.61
CA ALA A 22 1.61 -24.08 16.23
C ALA A 22 0.37 -23.37 15.62
N CYS A 23 -0.83 -23.60 16.15
CA CYS A 23 -2.04 -22.94 15.71
C CYS A 23 -2.32 -21.59 16.42
N ALA A 24 -1.51 -21.17 17.40
CA ALA A 24 -1.83 -20.06 18.30
C ALA A 24 -1.16 -18.71 17.97
N ASN A 25 -0.26 -18.66 16.99
CA ASN A 25 0.35 -17.38 16.57
C ASN A 25 -0.13 -16.98 15.16
N ARG A 26 -1.42 -16.71 15.05
CA ARG A 26 -1.92 -15.98 13.90
C ARG A 26 -1.59 -14.52 14.13
N SER A 27 -0.70 -13.96 13.31
CA SER A 27 -0.42 -12.55 13.36
C SER A 27 -1.72 -11.78 13.11
N SER A 28 -2.09 -10.93 14.05
CA SER A 28 -3.15 -9.94 13.89
C SER A 28 -2.57 -8.61 13.40
N GLU A 29 -1.32 -8.61 12.98
CA GLU A 29 -0.58 -7.42 12.56
C GLU A 29 -0.47 -7.41 11.04
N LEU A 30 -0.78 -6.27 10.42
CA LEU A 30 -0.53 -5.99 9.02
C LEU A 30 0.85 -5.32 8.90
N PRO A 31 1.86 -5.97 8.29
CA PRO A 31 3.17 -5.37 8.13
C PRO A 31 3.11 -4.13 7.23
N ALA A 32 4.05 -3.21 7.39
CA ALA A 32 4.18 -2.08 6.49
C ALA A 32 4.42 -2.57 5.05
N PRO A 33 3.74 -1.99 4.04
CA PRO A 33 3.91 -2.41 2.66
C PRO A 33 5.36 -2.22 2.18
N ASP A 34 5.84 -3.14 1.36
CA ASP A 34 7.18 -3.13 0.78
C ASP A 34 7.10 -3.01 -0.74
N SER A 35 7.74 -2.01 -1.32
CA SER A 35 7.75 -1.74 -2.76
C SER A 35 8.28 -2.91 -3.60
N THR A 36 9.13 -3.75 -3.03
CA THR A 36 9.71 -4.91 -3.73
C THR A 36 8.67 -5.97 -4.06
N VAL A 37 7.59 -6.07 -3.26
CA VAL A 37 6.47 -6.99 -3.50
C VAL A 37 5.80 -6.72 -4.84
N PHE A 38 5.72 -5.45 -5.23
CA PHE A 38 5.05 -5.01 -6.46
C PHE A 38 6.02 -4.82 -7.63
N GLY A 39 7.31 -5.12 -7.44
CA GLY A 39 8.34 -4.87 -8.45
C GLY A 39 8.53 -3.40 -8.80
N TYR A 40 8.24 -2.49 -7.85
CA TYR A 40 8.44 -1.06 -8.07
C TYR A 40 9.92 -0.71 -8.02
N GLU A 41 10.36 0.03 -9.03
CA GLU A 41 11.73 0.50 -9.21
C GLU A 41 11.75 2.00 -9.51
N GLY A 42 12.94 2.62 -9.42
CA GLY A 42 13.15 4.03 -9.76
C GLY A 42 12.20 4.98 -9.03
N GLU A 43 11.61 5.89 -9.76
CA GLU A 43 10.72 6.94 -9.24
C GLU A 43 9.47 6.39 -8.56
N THR A 44 8.90 5.32 -9.11
CA THR A 44 7.73 4.67 -8.51
C THR A 44 8.03 4.14 -7.12
N LYS A 45 9.21 3.53 -6.95
CA LYS A 45 9.68 3.05 -5.64
C LYS A 45 9.87 4.20 -4.66
N ILE A 46 10.51 5.28 -5.10
CA ILE A 46 10.76 6.47 -4.26
C ILE A 46 9.45 7.02 -3.71
N ILE A 47 8.45 7.18 -4.58
CA ILE A 47 7.13 7.70 -4.18
C ILE A 47 6.43 6.73 -3.25
N PHE A 48 6.43 5.44 -3.57
CA PHE A 48 5.80 4.41 -2.74
C PHE A 48 6.37 4.40 -1.32
N ASP A 49 7.69 4.33 -1.20
CA ASP A 49 8.38 4.29 0.09
C ASP A 49 8.15 5.58 0.89
N GLY A 50 8.19 6.74 0.23
CA GLY A 50 7.91 8.03 0.85
C GLY A 50 6.46 8.15 1.34
N VAL A 51 5.50 7.65 0.57
CA VAL A 51 4.07 7.59 0.95
C VAL A 51 3.87 6.64 2.12
N CYS A 52 4.50 5.45 2.09
CA CYS A 52 4.45 4.52 3.21
C CYS A 52 4.98 5.16 4.49
N ALA A 53 6.15 5.79 4.43
CA ALA A 53 6.75 6.46 5.59
C ALA A 53 5.85 7.58 6.13
N LYS A 54 5.24 8.38 5.25
CA LYS A 54 4.38 9.51 5.65
C LYS A 54 3.06 9.08 6.30
N TYR A 55 2.42 8.04 5.79
CA TYR A 55 1.04 7.71 6.14
C TYR A 55 0.88 6.48 7.04
N ASN A 56 1.84 5.55 7.04
CA ASN A 56 1.77 4.35 7.89
C ASN A 56 2.43 4.50 9.26
N ASP A 57 3.29 5.51 9.46
CA ASP A 57 4.02 5.71 10.72
C ASP A 57 3.12 5.84 11.98
N LYS A 58 1.88 6.28 11.80
CA LYS A 58 0.90 6.50 12.88
C LYS A 58 -0.23 5.49 12.91
N LYS A 59 -0.18 4.44 12.08
CA LYS A 59 -1.22 3.42 12.04
C LYS A 59 -1.04 2.41 13.18
N GLU A 60 -2.16 1.83 13.62
CA GLU A 60 -2.13 0.70 14.53
C GLU A 60 -1.58 -0.54 13.80
N LYS A 61 -1.08 -1.50 14.55
CA LYS A 61 -0.44 -2.70 13.98
C LYS A 61 -1.37 -3.57 13.13
N ASN A 62 -2.67 -3.48 13.38
CA ASN A 62 -3.68 -4.17 12.59
C ASN A 62 -4.23 -3.31 11.44
N GLN A 63 -3.66 -2.14 11.19
CA GLN A 63 -4.08 -1.20 10.15
C GLN A 63 -2.92 -0.88 9.20
N VAL A 64 -3.24 -0.70 7.93
CA VAL A 64 -2.28 -0.29 6.92
C VAL A 64 -2.95 0.56 5.85
N LEU A 65 -2.18 1.50 5.31
CA LEU A 65 -2.49 2.19 4.06
C LEU A 65 -1.59 1.61 2.97
N LEU A 66 -2.19 0.93 2.01
CA LEU A 66 -1.50 0.37 0.86
C LEU A 66 -1.48 1.39 -0.28
N PRO A 67 -0.32 1.96 -0.64
CA PRO A 67 -0.23 2.84 -1.79
C PRO A 67 -0.14 2.06 -3.09
N ILE A 68 -0.81 2.56 -4.12
CA ILE A 68 -0.63 2.16 -5.50
C ILE A 68 -0.21 3.43 -6.24
N VAL A 69 0.93 3.39 -6.91
CA VAL A 69 1.57 4.58 -7.47
C VAL A 69 1.69 4.44 -8.97
N GLN A 70 1.29 5.49 -9.67
CA GLN A 70 1.59 5.65 -11.09
C GLN A 70 2.27 6.98 -11.34
N VAL A 71 3.48 6.95 -11.89
CA VAL A 71 4.19 8.12 -12.37
C VAL A 71 3.55 8.60 -13.67
N LEU A 72 3.25 9.90 -13.74
CA LEU A 72 2.68 10.57 -14.90
C LEU A 72 3.74 11.29 -15.72
N GLY A 73 4.78 11.80 -15.04
CA GLY A 73 5.89 12.46 -15.66
C GLY A 73 6.81 13.12 -14.66
N THR A 74 7.94 13.61 -15.17
CA THR A 74 8.97 14.26 -14.37
C THR A 74 9.33 15.62 -14.97
N TYR A 75 9.77 16.54 -14.11
CA TYR A 75 10.22 17.86 -14.48
C TYR A 75 11.45 18.23 -13.67
N GLU A 76 12.50 18.66 -14.36
CA GLU A 76 13.76 19.09 -13.76
C GLU A 76 13.77 20.60 -13.52
N GLU A 77 14.07 21.00 -12.30
CA GLU A 77 14.23 22.41 -11.92
C GLU A 77 15.54 22.61 -11.14
N GLY A 78 16.59 22.97 -11.84
CA GLY A 78 17.93 23.06 -11.25
C GLY A 78 18.46 21.69 -10.82
N ASN A 79 18.62 21.48 -9.51
CA ASN A 79 19.05 20.21 -8.92
C ASN A 79 17.89 19.45 -8.25
N ILE A 80 16.68 19.86 -8.50
CA ILE A 80 15.46 19.23 -7.99
C ILE A 80 14.72 18.59 -9.13
N THR A 81 14.37 17.32 -8.96
CA THR A 81 13.44 16.61 -9.85
C THR A 81 12.07 16.59 -9.21
N LYS A 82 11.07 17.09 -9.91
CA LYS A 82 9.67 17.04 -9.52
C LYS A 82 8.98 15.90 -10.26
N ILE A 83 8.48 14.92 -9.52
CA ILE A 83 7.80 13.77 -10.08
C ILE A 83 6.30 13.94 -9.85
N VAL A 84 5.53 14.05 -10.91
CA VAL A 84 4.07 14.07 -10.88
C VAL A 84 3.56 12.64 -10.97
N SER A 85 2.73 12.28 -10.01
CA SER A 85 2.17 10.94 -9.91
C SER A 85 0.70 10.98 -9.50
N CYS A 86 0.00 9.88 -9.77
CA CYS A 86 -1.28 9.57 -9.14
C CYS A 86 -1.05 8.50 -8.08
N VAL A 87 -1.57 8.73 -6.89
CA VAL A 87 -1.46 7.80 -5.77
C VAL A 87 -2.85 7.39 -5.33
N SER A 88 -3.06 6.09 -5.20
CA SER A 88 -4.22 5.52 -4.54
C SER A 88 -3.80 4.96 -3.19
N LEU A 89 -4.50 5.35 -2.12
CA LEU A 89 -4.30 4.79 -0.79
C LEU A 89 -5.50 3.91 -0.45
N THR A 90 -5.27 2.62 -0.33
CA THR A 90 -6.28 1.68 0.15
C THR A 90 -6.08 1.45 1.65
N GLU A 91 -7.09 1.78 2.44
CA GLU A 91 -7.09 1.51 3.87
C GLU A 91 -7.57 0.09 4.15
N MET A 92 -6.74 -0.66 4.86
CA MET A 92 -7.04 -2.03 5.30
C MET A 92 -6.91 -2.13 6.81
N SER A 93 -7.82 -2.90 7.43
CA SER A 93 -7.74 -3.28 8.84
C SER A 93 -8.05 -4.76 9.01
N LEU A 94 -7.35 -5.42 9.93
CA LEU A 94 -7.49 -6.84 10.20
C LEU A 94 -7.92 -7.06 11.66
N GLU A 95 -9.08 -7.69 11.87
CA GLU A 95 -9.59 -8.05 13.18
C GLU A 95 -10.07 -9.51 13.18
N GLU A 96 -9.47 -10.34 14.02
CA GLU A 96 -9.84 -11.75 14.20
C GLU A 96 -9.95 -12.56 12.87
N GLY A 97 -9.10 -12.23 11.89
CA GLY A 97 -9.12 -12.84 10.56
C GLY A 97 -10.13 -12.22 9.58
N ASN A 98 -10.82 -11.16 9.98
CA ASN A 98 -11.68 -10.38 9.09
C ASN A 98 -10.89 -9.20 8.55
N LEU A 99 -10.65 -9.16 7.25
CA LEU A 99 -10.03 -8.04 6.57
C LEU A 99 -11.10 -7.06 6.10
N THR A 100 -11.03 -5.84 6.61
CA THR A 100 -11.87 -4.73 6.14
C THR A 100 -11.05 -3.84 5.21
N ILE A 101 -11.53 -3.64 3.99
CA ILE A 101 -11.00 -2.70 3.03
C ILE A 101 -11.97 -1.51 3.01
N ALA A 102 -11.64 -0.47 3.76
CA ALA A 102 -12.56 0.62 4.07
C ALA A 102 -12.80 1.57 2.88
N GLY A 103 -11.88 1.66 1.97
CA GLY A 103 -12.01 2.53 0.82
C GLY A 103 -10.68 2.88 0.19
N THR A 104 -10.79 3.64 -0.88
CA THR A 104 -9.63 4.12 -1.62
C THR A 104 -9.72 5.61 -1.78
N ASN A 105 -8.68 6.30 -1.36
CA ASN A 105 -8.51 7.72 -1.64
C ASN A 105 -7.50 7.87 -2.79
N ILE A 106 -7.93 8.48 -3.91
CA ILE A 106 -7.10 8.67 -5.10
C ILE A 106 -6.83 10.16 -5.23
N PHE A 107 -5.57 10.51 -5.34
CA PHE A 107 -5.16 11.91 -5.47
C PHE A 107 -3.86 12.07 -6.27
N PRO A 108 -3.74 13.17 -7.01
CA PRO A 108 -2.48 13.55 -7.61
C PRO A 108 -1.47 13.99 -6.55
N MET A 109 -0.20 13.67 -6.79
CA MET A 109 0.91 14.02 -5.89
C MET A 109 2.10 14.55 -6.70
N VAL A 110 2.79 15.51 -6.12
CA VAL A 110 4.13 15.89 -6.58
C VAL A 110 5.14 15.55 -5.51
N THR A 111 6.10 14.76 -5.91
CA THR A 111 7.25 14.41 -5.10
C THR A 111 8.45 15.19 -5.59
N GLU A 112 9.09 15.94 -4.70
CA GLU A 112 10.34 16.65 -4.99
C GLU A 112 11.49 15.85 -4.44
N ILE A 113 12.42 15.50 -5.32
CA ILE A 113 13.65 14.78 -4.96
C ILE A 113 14.87 15.56 -5.36
N LYS A 114 15.94 15.40 -4.59
CA LYS A 114 17.26 15.90 -4.88
C LYS A 114 18.19 14.71 -5.04
N TYR A 115 18.98 14.73 -6.08
CA TYR A 115 19.98 13.70 -6.33
C TYR A 115 21.36 14.24 -6.01
N GLU A 116 22.02 13.66 -5.00
CA GLU A 116 23.38 13.99 -4.58
C GLU A 116 24.17 12.73 -4.20
N ASN A 117 25.42 12.66 -4.60
CA ASN A 117 26.35 11.57 -4.23
C ASN A 117 25.85 10.15 -4.56
N GLU A 118 25.19 9.99 -5.70
CA GLU A 118 24.58 8.73 -6.15
C GLU A 118 23.37 8.27 -5.32
N GLU A 119 22.90 9.11 -4.39
CA GLU A 119 21.70 8.90 -3.60
C GLU A 119 20.65 9.97 -3.91
N TYR A 120 19.39 9.64 -3.69
CA TYR A 120 18.30 10.61 -3.77
C TYR A 120 17.71 10.86 -2.38
N GLU A 121 17.34 12.10 -2.15
CA GLU A 121 16.65 12.55 -0.95
C GLU A 121 15.26 13.04 -1.35
N VAL A 122 14.21 12.51 -0.69
CA VAL A 122 12.85 13.05 -0.84
C VAL A 122 12.75 14.32 -0.02
N ILE A 123 12.67 15.46 -0.69
CA ILE A 123 12.55 16.77 -0.05
C ILE A 123 11.11 17.01 0.37
N ASN A 124 10.17 16.64 -0.48
CA ASN A 124 8.77 16.97 -0.28
C ASN A 124 7.82 15.96 -0.94
N LEU A 125 6.66 15.73 -0.29
CA LEU A 125 5.56 14.92 -0.76
C LEU A 125 4.26 15.72 -0.61
N ASN A 126 3.83 16.37 -1.69
CA ASN A 126 2.65 17.23 -1.69
C ASN A 126 1.51 16.61 -2.48
N SER A 127 0.34 16.46 -1.85
CA SER A 127 -0.87 16.16 -2.61
C SER A 127 -1.29 17.39 -3.41
N ALA A 128 -1.83 17.18 -4.60
CA ALA A 128 -2.29 18.27 -5.46
C ALA A 128 -3.38 19.12 -4.80
N GLU A 129 -4.29 18.50 -4.07
CA GLU A 129 -5.34 19.21 -3.33
C GLU A 129 -4.76 20.22 -2.34
N THR A 130 -3.75 19.81 -1.57
CA THR A 130 -3.09 20.69 -0.60
C THR A 130 -2.39 21.86 -1.29
N VAL A 131 -1.73 21.58 -2.41
CA VAL A 131 -0.97 22.63 -3.12
C VAL A 131 -1.90 23.58 -3.86
N LEU A 132 -2.95 23.08 -4.50
CA LEU A 132 -3.97 23.92 -5.15
C LEU A 132 -4.69 24.81 -4.11
N ALA A 133 -4.98 24.28 -2.92
CA ALA A 133 -5.60 25.03 -1.84
C ALA A 133 -4.67 26.12 -1.26
N ASN A 134 -3.37 25.85 -1.20
CA ASN A 134 -2.38 26.78 -0.65
C ASN A 134 -1.90 27.83 -1.67
N GLY A 135 -2.35 27.76 -2.93
CA GLY A 135 -2.01 28.74 -3.95
C GLY A 135 -0.53 28.72 -4.37
N SER A 136 0.15 27.58 -4.21
CA SER A 136 1.55 27.42 -4.64
C SER A 136 1.65 27.56 -6.17
N ALA A 137 2.27 28.64 -6.63
CA ALA A 137 2.37 28.94 -8.06
C ALA A 137 3.20 27.91 -8.86
N SER A 138 4.18 27.25 -8.23
CA SER A 138 5.04 26.31 -8.93
C SER A 138 4.35 24.98 -9.23
N PHE A 139 3.43 24.57 -8.39
CA PHE A 139 2.78 23.28 -8.54
C PHE A 139 1.77 23.19 -9.69
N PRO A 140 0.83 24.16 -9.84
CA PRO A 140 -0.04 24.19 -11.01
C PRO A 140 0.71 24.21 -12.33
N GLU A 141 1.86 24.89 -12.40
CA GLU A 141 2.66 24.97 -13.62
C GLU A 141 3.23 23.61 -14.01
N VAL A 142 3.81 22.87 -13.08
CA VAL A 142 4.31 21.49 -13.32
C VAL A 142 3.16 20.56 -13.70
N PHE A 143 2.02 20.69 -13.05
CA PHE A 143 0.83 19.93 -13.38
C PHE A 143 0.33 20.22 -14.79
N LEU A 144 0.24 21.49 -15.17
CA LEU A 144 -0.20 21.90 -16.49
C LEU A 144 0.73 21.41 -17.60
N LEU A 145 2.03 21.32 -17.32
CA LEU A 145 3.01 20.78 -18.26
C LEU A 145 2.85 19.27 -18.51
N ILE A 146 2.44 18.52 -17.50
CA ILE A 146 2.39 17.06 -17.53
C ILE A 146 0.97 16.54 -17.74
N CYS A 147 0.00 17.08 -17.03
CA CYS A 147 -1.37 16.57 -17.00
C CYS A 147 -2.37 17.37 -17.86
N GLY A 148 -1.95 18.49 -18.45
CA GLY A 148 -2.81 19.35 -19.24
C GLY A 148 -3.53 20.45 -18.43
N PRO A 149 -4.58 21.06 -18.97
CA PRO A 149 -5.26 22.20 -18.35
C PRO A 149 -5.76 21.92 -16.95
N LEU A 150 -5.59 22.87 -16.04
CA LEU A 150 -5.95 22.74 -14.62
C LEU A 150 -7.43 22.36 -14.40
N GLU A 151 -8.31 22.88 -15.24
CA GLU A 151 -9.74 22.58 -15.13
C GLU A 151 -10.04 21.11 -15.44
N ASP A 152 -9.36 20.53 -16.43
CA ASP A 152 -9.50 19.10 -16.77
C ASP A 152 -9.00 18.23 -15.62
N VAL A 153 -7.84 18.58 -15.04
CA VAL A 153 -7.28 17.86 -13.87
C VAL A 153 -8.23 17.95 -12.67
N LYS A 154 -8.80 19.11 -12.38
CA LYS A 154 -9.78 19.28 -11.31
C LYS A 154 -11.03 18.44 -11.56
N GLN A 155 -11.55 18.45 -12.78
CA GLN A 155 -12.72 17.67 -13.15
C GLN A 155 -12.45 16.17 -13.02
N ASP A 156 -11.27 15.70 -13.40
CA ASP A 156 -10.87 14.30 -13.26
C ASP A 156 -10.76 13.89 -11.79
N ILE A 157 -10.23 14.76 -10.92
CA ILE A 157 -10.19 14.50 -9.47
C ILE A 157 -11.62 14.42 -8.90
N GLU A 158 -12.49 15.37 -9.23
CA GLU A 158 -13.87 15.41 -8.75
C GLU A 158 -14.68 14.20 -9.25
N ASN A 159 -14.50 13.81 -10.49
CA ASN A 159 -15.17 12.67 -11.10
C ASN A 159 -14.54 11.33 -10.73
N ARG A 160 -13.41 11.32 -10.00
CA ARG A 160 -12.60 10.12 -9.72
C ARG A 160 -12.18 9.38 -11.00
N THR A 161 -12.05 10.08 -12.11
CA THR A 161 -11.65 9.55 -13.42
C THR A 161 -10.15 9.63 -13.64
N PHE A 162 -9.41 10.11 -12.66
CA PHE A 162 -7.94 9.99 -12.59
C PHE A 162 -7.54 8.50 -12.40
N ALA A 163 -8.29 7.63 -13.05
CA ALA A 163 -8.11 6.19 -13.01
C ALA A 163 -7.07 5.81 -14.05
N LEU A 164 -5.90 5.57 -13.56
CA LEU A 164 -4.78 5.18 -14.39
C LEU A 164 -4.66 3.66 -14.43
N PRO A 165 -3.95 3.08 -15.40
CA PRO A 165 -3.84 1.62 -15.54
C PRO A 165 -3.43 0.89 -14.26
N GLU A 166 -2.56 1.48 -13.42
CA GLU A 166 -2.21 0.86 -12.13
C GLU A 166 -3.36 0.86 -11.12
N MET A 167 -4.30 1.82 -11.22
CA MET A 167 -5.49 1.84 -10.36
C MET A 167 -6.49 0.74 -10.74
N GLU A 168 -6.53 0.33 -12.00
CA GLU A 168 -7.35 -0.80 -12.46
C GLU A 168 -6.87 -2.12 -11.85
N LYS A 169 -5.58 -2.20 -11.50
CA LYS A 169 -4.98 -3.36 -10.83
C LYS A 169 -5.13 -3.34 -9.31
N LYS A 170 -5.95 -2.46 -8.77
CA LYS A 170 -6.11 -2.29 -7.32
C LYS A 170 -6.30 -3.62 -6.58
N LYS A 171 -7.26 -4.43 -7.01
CA LYS A 171 -7.53 -5.73 -6.37
C LYS A 171 -6.35 -6.70 -6.47
N ILE A 172 -5.63 -6.68 -7.58
CA ILE A 172 -4.42 -7.48 -7.77
C ILE A 172 -3.37 -7.07 -6.74
N ARG A 173 -3.12 -5.76 -6.57
CA ARG A 173 -2.16 -5.22 -5.60
C ARG A 173 -2.56 -5.51 -4.15
N GLU A 174 -3.84 -5.44 -3.85
CA GLU A 174 -4.38 -5.81 -2.54
C GLU A 174 -4.12 -7.29 -2.23
N ARG A 175 -4.35 -8.19 -3.19
CA ARG A 175 -4.07 -9.62 -3.06
C ARG A 175 -2.57 -9.88 -2.90
N GLU A 176 -1.72 -9.32 -3.76
CA GLU A 176 -0.27 -9.45 -3.67
C GLU A 176 0.25 -9.06 -2.28
N TYR A 177 -0.25 -7.94 -1.74
CA TYR A 177 0.11 -7.51 -0.39
C TYR A 177 -0.33 -8.52 0.67
N ILE A 178 -1.57 -8.99 0.64
CA ILE A 178 -2.09 -9.93 1.63
C ILE A 178 -1.34 -11.27 1.60
N GLU A 179 -1.06 -11.79 0.41
CA GLU A 179 -0.29 -13.03 0.23
C GLU A 179 1.15 -12.87 0.74
N TRP A 180 1.78 -11.77 0.41
CA TRP A 180 3.13 -11.45 0.89
C TRP A 180 3.19 -11.28 2.41
N SER A 181 2.23 -10.57 3.00
CA SER A 181 2.18 -10.31 4.43
C SER A 181 1.98 -11.58 5.27
N ASN A 182 1.57 -12.68 4.63
CA ASN A 182 1.33 -13.98 5.26
C ASN A 182 0.33 -13.91 6.43
N VAL A 183 -0.60 -12.95 6.39
CA VAL A 183 -1.69 -12.87 7.36
C VAL A 183 -2.79 -13.84 7.00
N ASN A 184 -3.42 -14.42 8.01
CA ASN A 184 -4.51 -15.35 7.78
C ASN A 184 -5.84 -14.58 7.70
N VAL A 185 -6.32 -14.41 6.49
CA VAL A 185 -7.60 -13.76 6.21
C VAL A 185 -8.65 -14.85 5.96
N SER A 186 -9.72 -14.85 6.75
CA SER A 186 -10.85 -15.76 6.58
C SER A 186 -12.00 -15.14 5.79
N THR A 187 -12.16 -13.83 5.92
CA THR A 187 -13.20 -13.05 5.24
C THR A 187 -12.66 -11.68 4.83
N VAL A 188 -13.26 -11.11 3.80
CA VAL A 188 -13.00 -9.74 3.36
C VAL A 188 -14.30 -8.95 3.47
N ASN A 189 -14.25 -7.75 4.09
CA ASN A 189 -15.43 -6.92 4.37
C ASN A 189 -16.54 -7.62 5.19
N GLY A 190 -16.16 -8.63 6.00
CA GLY A 190 -17.06 -9.31 6.92
C GLY A 190 -17.97 -10.38 6.32
N ASP A 191 -18.39 -10.24 5.08
CA ASP A 191 -19.38 -11.12 4.44
C ASP A 191 -18.85 -11.88 3.22
N ILE A 192 -17.75 -11.44 2.63
CA ILE A 192 -17.20 -11.97 1.39
C ILE A 192 -15.94 -12.78 1.69
N ASN A 193 -15.92 -14.02 1.25
CA ASN A 193 -14.72 -14.87 1.32
C ASN A 193 -13.55 -14.25 0.55
N TYR A 194 -12.33 -14.41 1.04
CA TYR A 194 -11.10 -13.94 0.41
C TYR A 194 -11.02 -14.32 -1.07
N ASP A 195 -11.17 -15.61 -1.38
CA ASP A 195 -11.09 -16.12 -2.75
C ASP A 195 -12.20 -15.57 -3.65
N GLU A 196 -13.38 -15.32 -3.11
CA GLU A 196 -14.50 -14.73 -3.86
C GLU A 196 -14.25 -13.26 -4.17
N TYR A 197 -13.73 -12.49 -3.22
CA TYR A 197 -13.43 -11.07 -3.41
C TYR A 197 -12.38 -10.85 -4.50
N PHE A 198 -11.33 -11.67 -4.52
CA PHE A 198 -10.22 -11.53 -5.46
C PHE A 198 -10.39 -12.30 -6.77
N ARG A 199 -11.40 -13.17 -6.90
CA ARG A 199 -11.64 -13.97 -8.11
C ARG A 199 -11.76 -13.17 -9.40
N LEU A 200 -12.23 -11.93 -9.31
CA LEU A 200 -12.39 -11.04 -10.47
C LEU A 200 -11.15 -10.18 -10.75
N ALA A 201 -10.07 -10.43 -10.04
CA ALA A 201 -8.81 -9.71 -10.25
C ALA A 201 -7.86 -10.44 -11.22
N ASP A 202 -8.16 -11.70 -11.55
CA ASP A 202 -7.49 -12.51 -12.56
C ASP A 202 -8.12 -12.26 -13.94
#